data_cb938163fa84f4a96246f7871a1890b1
#
_entry.id   cb938163fa84f4a96246f7871a1890b1
#
_cell.length_a   1.000
_cell.length_b   1.000
_cell.length_c   1.000
_cell.angle_alpha   90.00
_cell.angle_beta   90.00
_cell.angle_gamma   90.00
#
_symmetry.space_group_name_H-M   'P 1'
#
loop_
_entity.id
_entity.type
_entity.pdbx_description
1 polymer ?
#
loop_
_entity_poly.entity_id
_entity_poly.type
_entity_poly.pdbx_seq_one_letter_code
_entity_poly.pdbx_strand_id
1 'polypeptide(L)'
;MKQVLIETIPFKVAPMQLTEGLKAPSGNPLVEGILATAEVKNGNGRYYPKDLWEREIDKYNQVVKENRATGELDHPDSTIISLKNVSHIIRECWWDGDKVMGKIEILPTTSGNILKALIENNVQVGVSSRGMGSLKEMNEGTLEVQDDFELLCWDFVSTPSNPGSYMQLVKEGKEIPTNSYVKVNSILTEILCANGTCPIF
;
A
#
# COMPACT_ATOMS: atom_id res chain seq x y z
N MET A 1 -13.72 -17.21 16.40
CA MET A 1 -14.63 -16.04 16.40
C MET A 1 -14.10 -15.07 15.36
N LYS A 2 -14.91 -14.70 14.34
CA LYS A 2 -14.49 -13.69 13.34
C LYS A 2 -14.28 -12.34 14.02
N GLN A 3 -13.21 -11.67 13.67
CA GLN A 3 -12.88 -10.34 14.18
C GLN A 3 -12.48 -9.43 13.02
N VAL A 4 -12.58 -8.13 13.22
CA VAL A 4 -12.07 -7.15 12.25
C VAL A 4 -10.54 -7.19 12.29
N LEU A 5 -9.94 -7.42 11.14
CA LEU A 5 -8.49 -7.43 10.96
C LEU A 5 -8.07 -6.13 10.31
N ILE A 6 -7.46 -5.27 11.11
CA ILE A 6 -6.88 -4.00 10.69
C ILE A 6 -5.36 -4.13 10.74
N GLU A 7 -4.69 -3.65 9.71
CA GLU A 7 -3.26 -3.84 9.54
C GLU A 7 -2.51 -2.51 9.74
N THR A 8 -1.83 -2.31 10.86
CA THR A 8 -1.03 -1.09 11.14
C THR A 8 0.32 -1.40 11.75
N ILE A 9 1.46 -1.05 11.10
CA ILE A 9 2.80 -0.93 11.73
C ILE A 9 3.79 -0.09 10.90
N PRO A 10 4.80 0.58 11.54
CA PRO A 10 5.78 1.43 10.88
C PRO A 10 6.83 0.64 10.09
N PHE A 11 7.17 1.09 8.86
CA PHE A 11 8.24 0.51 8.08
C PHE A 11 9.13 1.54 7.35
N LYS A 12 10.40 1.16 7.09
CA LYS A 12 11.38 1.98 6.37
C LYS A 12 11.07 2.03 4.88
N VAL A 13 11.13 3.21 4.33
CA VAL A 13 10.71 3.59 2.98
C VAL A 13 11.74 3.23 1.94
N ALA A 14 11.30 2.63 0.81
CA ALA A 14 11.99 2.75 -0.46
C ALA A 14 11.58 4.08 -1.13
N PRO A 15 12.50 4.81 -1.80
CA PRO A 15 12.16 6.10 -2.39
C PRO A 15 11.14 5.95 -3.51
N MET A 16 10.05 6.69 -3.40
CA MET A 16 9.00 6.75 -4.40
C MET A 16 9.41 7.61 -5.59
N GLN A 17 9.21 7.07 -6.79
CA GLN A 17 9.30 7.86 -8.01
C GLN A 17 7.95 8.50 -8.31
N LEU A 18 7.94 9.83 -8.28
CA LEU A 18 6.78 10.61 -8.67
C LEU A 18 6.82 10.80 -10.20
N THR A 19 5.85 10.26 -10.92
CA THR A 19 5.68 10.55 -12.36
C THR A 19 4.46 11.44 -12.58
N GLU A 20 4.60 12.61 -13.23
CA GLU A 20 3.49 13.52 -13.55
C GLU A 20 2.70 12.99 -14.74
N GLY A 21 1.38 12.80 -14.61
CA GLY A 21 0.56 12.88 -15.77
C GLY A 21 -0.47 11.81 -16.06
N LEU A 22 -0.43 10.60 -15.51
CA LEU A 22 -1.57 9.71 -15.73
C LEU A 22 -2.74 10.15 -14.84
N LYS A 23 -3.75 10.66 -15.50
CA LYS A 23 -5.03 10.94 -14.90
C LYS A 23 -6.02 9.87 -15.35
N ALA A 24 -6.94 9.52 -14.48
CA ALA A 24 -8.11 8.76 -14.87
C ALA A 24 -8.86 9.50 -16.00
N PRO A 25 -9.72 8.82 -16.78
CA PRO A 25 -10.58 9.48 -17.76
C PRO A 25 -11.43 10.62 -17.15
N SER A 26 -11.69 10.58 -15.86
CA SER A 26 -12.33 11.66 -15.07
C SER A 26 -11.46 12.90 -14.89
N GLY A 27 -10.15 12.85 -15.18
CA GLY A 27 -9.19 13.90 -14.89
C GLY A 27 -8.60 13.84 -13.46
N ASN A 28 -9.03 12.91 -12.63
CA ASN A 28 -8.54 12.74 -11.26
C ASN A 28 -7.14 12.08 -11.22
N PRO A 29 -6.33 12.36 -10.19
CA PRO A 29 -5.02 11.73 -10.03
C PRO A 29 -5.13 10.20 -9.89
N LEU A 30 -4.16 9.49 -10.48
CA LEU A 30 -3.95 8.06 -10.29
C LEU A 30 -2.68 7.82 -9.48
N VAL A 31 -2.75 6.87 -8.58
CA VAL A 31 -1.59 6.33 -7.85
C VAL A 31 -1.52 4.82 -8.04
N GLU A 32 -0.32 4.28 -7.98
CA GLU A 32 -0.08 2.85 -8.17
C GLU A 32 0.89 2.32 -7.11
N GLY A 33 0.72 1.09 -6.69
CA GLY A 33 1.62 0.44 -5.76
C GLY A 33 1.15 -0.92 -5.28
N ILE A 34 1.88 -1.45 -4.31
CA ILE A 34 1.61 -2.74 -3.70
C ILE A 34 0.44 -2.60 -2.72
N LEU A 35 -0.59 -3.41 -2.88
CA LEU A 35 -1.72 -3.52 -1.95
C LEU A 35 -1.45 -4.55 -0.86
N ALA A 36 -0.93 -5.73 -1.25
CA ALA A 36 -0.55 -6.79 -0.33
C ALA A 36 0.63 -7.59 -0.86
N THR A 37 1.27 -8.36 0.03
CA THR A 37 2.25 -9.38 -0.33
C THR A 37 1.82 -10.68 0.34
N ALA A 38 1.66 -11.72 -0.46
CA ALA A 38 1.30 -13.06 0.03
C ALA A 38 2.51 -13.75 0.66
N GLU A 39 2.25 -14.72 1.54
CA GLU A 39 3.25 -15.61 2.13
C GLU A 39 4.38 -14.91 2.92
N VAL A 40 4.14 -13.65 3.33
CA VAL A 40 5.07 -12.89 4.14
C VAL A 40 4.40 -12.50 5.47
N LYS A 41 5.14 -12.68 6.56
CA LYS A 41 4.71 -12.14 7.87
C LYS A 41 4.73 -10.62 7.80
N ASN A 42 3.59 -10.01 7.98
CA ASN A 42 3.45 -8.57 7.98
C ASN A 42 3.82 -7.94 9.33
N GLY A 43 3.73 -6.63 9.38
CA GLY A 43 4.08 -5.87 10.56
C GLY A 43 3.23 -6.17 11.79
N ASN A 44 2.00 -6.65 11.65
CA ASN A 44 1.12 -7.09 12.75
C ASN A 44 1.35 -8.55 13.17
N GLY A 45 2.38 -9.19 12.62
CA GLY A 45 2.65 -10.59 12.88
C GLY A 45 1.72 -11.56 12.16
N ARG A 46 0.94 -11.08 11.17
CA ARG A 46 0.00 -11.90 10.42
C ARG A 46 0.63 -12.42 9.13
N TYR A 47 0.26 -13.64 8.80
CA TYR A 47 0.63 -14.33 7.58
C TYR A 47 -0.63 -14.64 6.78
N TYR A 48 -0.61 -14.31 5.51
CA TYR A 48 -1.70 -14.56 4.58
C TYR A 48 -1.25 -15.55 3.51
N PRO A 49 -1.84 -16.77 3.45
CA PRO A 49 -1.59 -17.71 2.37
C PRO A 49 -1.90 -17.11 0.99
N LYS A 50 -1.20 -17.55 -0.04
CA LYS A 50 -1.38 -17.02 -1.39
C LYS A 50 -2.75 -17.35 -1.98
N ASP A 51 -3.20 -18.59 -1.80
CA ASP A 51 -4.51 -19.07 -2.24
C ASP A 51 -5.68 -18.29 -1.61
N LEU A 52 -5.52 -17.87 -0.34
CA LEU A 52 -6.48 -17.00 0.33
C LEU A 52 -6.56 -15.64 -0.36
N TRP A 53 -5.41 -15.02 -0.67
CA TRP A 53 -5.41 -13.76 -1.39
C TRP A 53 -5.92 -13.91 -2.83
N GLU A 54 -5.56 -14.99 -3.55
CA GLU A 54 -6.05 -15.27 -4.91
C GLU A 54 -7.59 -15.28 -4.92
N ARG A 55 -8.19 -16.03 -4.02
CA ARG A 55 -9.65 -16.09 -3.86
C ARG A 55 -10.27 -14.73 -3.57
N GLU A 56 -9.70 -13.97 -2.64
CA GLU A 56 -10.27 -12.67 -2.24
C GLU A 56 -10.07 -11.60 -3.32
N ILE A 57 -8.94 -11.61 -4.03
CA ILE A 57 -8.70 -10.68 -5.15
C ILE A 57 -9.64 -10.98 -6.32
N ASP A 58 -9.92 -12.24 -6.63
CA ASP A 58 -10.89 -12.61 -7.66
C ASP A 58 -12.30 -12.08 -7.33
N LYS A 59 -12.73 -12.21 -6.07
CA LYS A 59 -14.00 -11.62 -5.60
C LYS A 59 -13.97 -10.08 -5.67
N TYR A 60 -12.87 -9.48 -5.20
CA TYR A 60 -12.73 -8.03 -5.16
C TYR A 60 -12.70 -7.41 -6.56
N ASN A 61 -12.14 -8.11 -7.54
CA ASN A 61 -12.14 -7.69 -8.94
C ASN A 61 -13.57 -7.59 -9.54
N GLN A 62 -14.56 -8.28 -8.99
CA GLN A 62 -15.96 -8.05 -9.38
C GLN A 62 -16.46 -6.71 -8.84
N VAL A 63 -16.09 -6.37 -7.60
CA VAL A 63 -16.42 -5.07 -6.98
C VAL A 63 -15.76 -3.92 -7.75
N VAL A 64 -14.52 -4.13 -8.23
CA VAL A 64 -13.80 -3.18 -9.09
C VAL A 64 -14.56 -2.96 -10.41
N LYS A 65 -14.96 -4.03 -11.10
CA LYS A 65 -15.73 -3.97 -12.37
C LYS A 65 -17.07 -3.24 -12.20
N GLU A 66 -17.67 -3.37 -11.03
CA GLU A 66 -18.95 -2.70 -10.70
C GLU A 66 -18.76 -1.25 -10.23
N ASN A 67 -17.53 -0.71 -10.26
CA ASN A 67 -17.20 0.64 -9.77
C ASN A 67 -17.62 0.87 -8.30
N ARG A 68 -17.52 -0.14 -7.45
CA ARG A 68 -17.86 -0.09 -6.01
C ARG A 68 -16.68 -0.24 -5.07
N ALA A 69 -15.47 -0.47 -5.60
CA ALA A 69 -14.25 -0.72 -4.84
C ALA A 69 -13.69 0.56 -4.20
N THR A 70 -14.51 1.23 -3.39
CA THR A 70 -14.13 2.46 -2.66
C THR A 70 -13.39 2.12 -1.37
N GLY A 71 -12.56 3.08 -0.90
CA GLY A 71 -11.87 3.01 0.39
C GLY A 71 -11.84 4.37 1.09
N GLU A 72 -11.48 4.33 2.36
CA GLU A 72 -11.49 5.50 3.23
C GLU A 72 -10.08 6.05 3.46
N LEU A 73 -10.01 7.27 3.98
CA LEU A 73 -8.80 7.83 4.58
C LEU A 73 -8.83 7.47 6.06
N ASP A 74 -7.74 6.86 6.55
CA ASP A 74 -7.61 6.16 7.81
C ASP A 74 -8.48 4.89 7.94
N HIS A 75 -8.15 4.05 8.92
CA HIS A 75 -8.91 2.83 9.22
C HIS A 75 -9.94 3.12 10.31
N PRO A 76 -11.23 3.13 10.01
CA PRO A 76 -12.25 3.09 11.05
C PRO A 76 -12.41 1.68 11.62
N ASP A 77 -12.78 1.59 12.89
CA ASP A 77 -13.19 0.33 13.55
C ASP A 77 -14.58 -0.12 13.07
N SER A 78 -14.76 -0.21 11.76
CA SER A 78 -16.06 -0.53 11.14
C SER A 78 -15.90 -1.50 9.98
N THR A 79 -16.84 -2.40 9.83
CA THR A 79 -16.96 -3.28 8.67
C THR A 79 -17.70 -2.62 7.50
N ILE A 80 -18.29 -1.45 7.71
CA ILE A 80 -19.06 -0.71 6.72
C ILE A 80 -18.24 0.49 6.27
N ILE A 81 -18.08 0.64 4.95
CA ILE A 81 -17.42 1.80 4.36
C ILE A 81 -18.32 3.02 4.49
N SER A 82 -17.85 4.06 5.16
CA SER A 82 -18.55 5.34 5.29
C SER A 82 -18.37 6.17 4.04
N LEU A 83 -19.42 6.36 3.26
CA LEU A 83 -19.39 7.20 2.05
C LEU A 83 -18.95 8.64 2.32
N LYS A 84 -19.08 9.13 3.56
CA LYS A 84 -18.59 10.46 3.96
C LYS A 84 -17.07 10.54 4.00
N ASN A 85 -16.40 9.40 4.28
CA ASN A 85 -14.95 9.30 4.45
C ASN A 85 -14.25 8.73 3.21
N VAL A 86 -14.98 8.35 2.19
CA VAL A 86 -14.40 7.84 0.94
C VAL A 86 -13.42 8.85 0.36
N SER A 87 -12.19 8.40 0.11
CA SER A 87 -11.11 9.20 -0.45
C SER A 87 -10.72 8.77 -1.86
N HIS A 88 -11.00 7.51 -2.22
CA HIS A 88 -10.50 6.90 -3.45
C HIS A 88 -11.35 5.72 -3.91
N ILE A 89 -11.04 5.23 -5.10
CA ILE A 89 -11.58 4.00 -5.67
C ILE A 89 -10.48 3.19 -6.35
N ILE A 90 -10.47 1.88 -6.13
CA ILE A 90 -9.57 0.97 -6.83
C ILE A 90 -10.08 0.80 -8.26
N ARG A 91 -9.21 1.03 -9.26
CA ARG A 91 -9.54 0.89 -10.68
C ARG A 91 -9.04 -0.40 -11.28
N GLU A 92 -7.90 -0.87 -10.82
CA GLU A 92 -7.30 -2.12 -11.27
C GLU A 92 -6.64 -2.82 -10.08
N CYS A 93 -6.71 -4.15 -10.07
CA CYS A 93 -6.03 -4.99 -9.10
C CYS A 93 -5.50 -6.23 -9.83
N TRP A 94 -4.17 -6.48 -9.73
CA TRP A 94 -3.52 -7.57 -10.45
C TRP A 94 -2.36 -8.17 -9.65
N TRP A 95 -1.89 -9.32 -10.06
CA TRP A 95 -0.73 -9.98 -9.47
C TRP A 95 0.58 -9.62 -10.19
N ASP A 96 1.63 -9.39 -9.42
CA ASP A 96 3.02 -9.31 -9.85
C ASP A 96 3.87 -10.21 -8.93
N GLY A 97 4.11 -11.44 -9.35
CA GLY A 97 4.72 -12.49 -8.52
C GLY A 97 3.88 -12.81 -7.29
N ASP A 98 4.39 -12.49 -6.10
CA ASP A 98 3.70 -12.69 -4.82
C ASP A 98 3.04 -11.40 -4.30
N LYS A 99 3.05 -10.35 -5.11
CA LYS A 99 2.48 -9.04 -4.76
C LYS A 99 1.16 -8.82 -5.46
N VAL A 100 0.20 -8.33 -4.72
CA VAL A 100 -1.03 -7.75 -5.26
C VAL A 100 -0.75 -6.29 -5.53
N MET A 101 -0.81 -5.89 -6.79
CA MET A 101 -0.66 -4.51 -7.23
C MET A 101 -2.01 -3.85 -7.41
N GLY A 102 -2.07 -2.54 -7.22
CA GLY A 102 -3.30 -1.78 -7.44
C GLY A 102 -3.07 -0.44 -8.10
N LYS A 103 -4.01 -0.05 -8.95
CA LYS A 103 -4.14 1.30 -9.49
C LYS A 103 -5.36 1.96 -8.87
N ILE A 104 -5.17 3.12 -8.29
CA ILE A 104 -6.14 3.79 -7.43
C ILE A 104 -6.39 5.19 -7.94
N GLU A 105 -7.65 5.55 -8.13
CA GLU A 105 -8.06 6.91 -8.46
C GLU A 105 -8.45 7.66 -7.18
N ILE A 106 -7.84 8.82 -6.98
CA ILE A 106 -8.18 9.72 -5.86
C ILE A 106 -9.41 10.52 -6.25
N LEU A 107 -10.49 10.35 -5.50
CA LEU A 107 -11.77 11.01 -5.78
C LEU A 107 -11.80 12.44 -5.24
N PRO A 108 -12.53 13.37 -5.87
CA PRO A 108 -12.63 14.76 -5.41
C PRO A 108 -13.64 14.93 -4.25
N THR A 109 -13.57 14.01 -3.28
CA THR A 109 -14.31 14.10 -2.02
C THR A 109 -13.52 14.92 -0.99
N THR A 110 -14.12 15.23 0.15
CA THR A 110 -13.40 15.92 1.24
C THR A 110 -12.14 15.16 1.66
N SER A 111 -12.26 13.85 1.92
CA SER A 111 -11.13 12.99 2.31
C SER A 111 -10.14 12.78 1.16
N GLY A 112 -10.63 12.66 -0.09
CA GLY A 112 -9.78 12.55 -1.26
C GLY A 112 -8.99 13.82 -1.55
N ASN A 113 -9.54 15.01 -1.32
CA ASN A 113 -8.80 16.27 -1.46
C ASN A 113 -7.69 16.37 -0.40
N ILE A 114 -7.92 15.90 0.82
CA ILE A 114 -6.87 15.81 1.86
C ILE A 114 -5.78 14.84 1.39
N LEU A 115 -6.14 13.64 0.96
CA LEU A 115 -5.21 12.64 0.45
C LEU A 115 -4.38 13.17 -0.73
N LYS A 116 -5.03 13.82 -1.69
CA LYS A 116 -4.38 14.47 -2.83
C LYS A 116 -3.33 15.50 -2.37
N ALA A 117 -3.70 16.39 -1.45
CA ALA A 117 -2.80 17.41 -0.92
C ALA A 117 -1.58 16.79 -0.22
N LEU A 118 -1.76 15.70 0.54
CA LEU A 118 -0.65 14.97 1.17
C LEU A 118 0.31 14.41 0.13
N ILE A 119 -0.20 13.73 -0.89
CA ILE A 119 0.62 13.12 -1.96
C ILE A 119 1.35 14.19 -2.79
N GLU A 120 0.67 15.28 -3.16
CA GLU A 120 1.27 16.38 -3.92
C GLU A 120 2.38 17.11 -3.15
N ASN A 121 2.32 17.09 -1.82
CA ASN A 121 3.37 17.62 -0.95
C ASN A 121 4.40 16.57 -0.50
N ASN A 122 4.46 15.42 -1.19
CA ASN A 122 5.39 14.32 -0.92
C ASN A 122 5.27 13.72 0.50
N VAL A 123 4.11 13.83 1.12
CA VAL A 123 3.81 13.09 2.35
C VAL A 123 3.60 11.63 1.95
N GLN A 124 4.32 10.74 2.61
CA GLN A 124 4.19 9.31 2.35
C GLN A 124 2.91 8.78 3.00
N VAL A 125 2.06 8.23 2.18
CA VAL A 125 0.86 7.52 2.59
C VAL A 125 0.87 6.12 1.99
N GLY A 126 0.40 5.15 2.73
CA GLY A 126 0.31 3.77 2.29
C GLY A 126 -1.11 3.30 2.17
N VAL A 127 -1.26 2.07 1.70
CA VAL A 127 -2.54 1.39 1.63
C VAL A 127 -2.49 0.14 2.49
N SER A 128 -3.57 -0.12 3.17
CA SER A 128 -3.72 -1.26 4.06
C SER A 128 -5.08 -1.93 3.86
N SER A 129 -5.10 -3.25 3.92
CA SER A 129 -6.34 -4.02 3.79
C SER A 129 -7.16 -3.95 5.06
N ARG A 130 -8.47 -3.84 4.89
CA ARG A 130 -9.47 -4.06 5.93
C ARG A 130 -10.34 -5.26 5.56
N GLY A 131 -10.42 -6.22 6.46
CA GLY A 131 -11.17 -7.44 6.25
C GLY A 131 -11.67 -8.04 7.55
N MET A 132 -12.39 -9.12 7.46
CA MET A 132 -12.87 -9.92 8.58
C MET A 132 -12.42 -11.36 8.43
N GLY A 133 -11.94 -11.96 9.53
CA GLY A 133 -11.54 -13.35 9.52
C GLY A 133 -11.14 -13.82 10.91
N SER A 134 -10.87 -15.11 11.03
CA SER A 134 -10.26 -15.69 12.22
C SER A 134 -8.77 -15.87 12.05
N LEU A 135 -8.06 -15.94 13.16
CA LEU A 135 -6.63 -16.11 13.25
C LEU A 135 -6.32 -17.42 13.96
N LYS A 136 -5.29 -18.10 13.49
CA LYS A 136 -4.71 -19.29 14.12
C LYS A 136 -3.25 -19.02 14.43
N GLU A 137 -2.83 -19.29 15.63
CA GLU A 137 -1.44 -19.17 16.02
C GLU A 137 -0.60 -20.26 15.35
N MET A 138 0.45 -19.82 14.70
CA MET A 138 1.53 -20.67 14.15
C MET A 138 2.73 -20.65 15.11
N ASN A 139 3.83 -21.24 14.70
CA ASN A 139 5.08 -21.19 15.47
C ASN A 139 5.64 -19.76 15.53
N GLU A 140 6.32 -19.42 16.61
CA GLU A 140 7.04 -18.15 16.82
C GLU A 140 6.19 -16.86 16.81
N GLY A 141 4.95 -16.93 17.31
CA GLY A 141 4.08 -15.75 17.45
C GLY A 141 3.65 -15.17 16.10
N THR A 142 3.57 -16.00 15.07
CA THR A 142 2.95 -15.66 13.78
C THR A 142 1.50 -16.10 13.82
N LEU A 143 0.61 -15.23 13.35
CA LEU A 143 -0.83 -15.48 13.27
C LEU A 143 -1.21 -15.71 11.80
N GLU A 144 -1.62 -16.93 11.46
CA GLU A 144 -2.13 -17.26 10.13
C GLU A 144 -3.59 -16.84 10.01
N VAL A 145 -3.89 -16.08 8.95
CA VAL A 145 -5.26 -15.72 8.61
C VAL A 145 -5.95 -16.92 7.98
N GLN A 146 -7.14 -17.25 8.46
CA GLN A 146 -7.84 -18.46 8.09
C GLN A 146 -8.77 -18.27 6.89
N ASP A 147 -9.26 -19.39 6.34
CA ASP A 147 -10.10 -19.44 5.13
C ASP A 147 -11.41 -18.69 5.22
N ASP A 148 -11.85 -18.31 6.42
CA ASP A 148 -13.05 -17.51 6.62
C ASP A 148 -12.81 -16.00 6.44
N PHE A 149 -11.60 -15.62 5.99
CA PHE A 149 -11.25 -14.23 5.69
C PHE A 149 -12.09 -13.70 4.53
N GLU A 150 -12.55 -12.47 4.69
CA GLU A 150 -13.28 -11.68 3.69
C GLU A 150 -12.62 -10.30 3.57
N LEU A 151 -12.12 -9.96 2.39
CA LEU A 151 -11.59 -8.63 2.10
C LEU A 151 -12.75 -7.65 1.93
N LEU A 152 -12.75 -6.57 2.70
CA LEU A 152 -13.77 -5.52 2.63
C LEU A 152 -13.35 -4.38 1.70
N CYS A 153 -12.17 -3.82 1.93
CA CYS A 153 -11.63 -2.71 1.16
C CYS A 153 -10.13 -2.52 1.41
N TRP A 154 -9.58 -1.57 0.68
CA TRP A 154 -8.25 -1.02 0.88
C TRP A 154 -8.40 0.43 1.34
N ASP A 155 -7.76 0.82 2.45
CA ASP A 155 -7.82 2.16 3.00
C ASP A 155 -6.45 2.84 2.92
N PHE A 156 -6.42 4.16 2.72
CA PHE A 156 -5.17 4.91 2.84
C PHE A 156 -4.85 5.19 4.30
N VAL A 157 -3.62 4.90 4.69
CA VAL A 157 -3.12 5.03 6.05
C VAL A 157 -1.75 5.71 6.08
N SER A 158 -1.42 6.34 7.20
CA SER A 158 -0.09 6.92 7.42
C SER A 158 0.99 5.84 7.52
N THR A 159 0.65 4.65 8.01
CA THR A 159 1.59 3.56 8.28
C THR A 159 0.96 2.22 7.90
N PRO A 160 1.22 1.69 6.68
CA PRO A 160 0.69 0.40 6.24
C PRO A 160 1.39 -0.76 6.93
N SER A 161 0.68 -1.83 7.21
CA SER A 161 1.21 -3.06 7.83
C SER A 161 1.98 -3.94 6.86
N ASN A 162 1.63 -3.90 5.58
CA ASN A 162 2.32 -4.67 4.55
C ASN A 162 3.58 -3.93 4.09
N PRO A 163 4.77 -4.55 4.17
CA PRO A 163 6.02 -3.93 3.74
C PRO A 163 5.96 -3.45 2.29
N GLY A 164 6.27 -2.18 2.06
CA GLY A 164 6.31 -1.58 0.72
C GLY A 164 4.97 -1.10 0.16
N SER A 165 3.86 -1.23 0.89
CA SER A 165 2.52 -0.77 0.44
C SER A 165 2.35 0.75 0.54
N TYR A 166 3.34 1.49 0.03
CA TYR A 166 3.23 2.93 -0.17
C TYR A 166 2.84 3.23 -1.61
N MET A 167 1.89 4.13 -1.79
CA MET A 167 1.38 4.50 -3.11
C MET A 167 2.21 5.60 -3.76
N GLN A 168 2.30 5.53 -5.07
CA GLN A 168 3.01 6.50 -5.89
C GLN A 168 2.06 7.17 -6.87
N LEU A 169 2.22 8.49 -7.04
CA LEU A 169 1.51 9.21 -8.07
C LEU A 169 2.04 8.77 -9.44
N VAL A 170 1.18 8.35 -10.33
CA VAL A 170 1.54 7.96 -11.70
C VAL A 170 1.70 9.23 -12.54
N LYS A 171 2.90 9.50 -13.07
CA LYS A 171 3.23 10.67 -13.88
C LYS A 171 3.71 10.26 -15.28
N GLU A 172 3.38 11.01 -16.32
CA GLU A 172 3.95 10.81 -17.65
C GLU A 172 5.34 11.44 -17.79
N GLY A 173 6.32 10.66 -18.19
CA GLY A 173 7.43 11.09 -19.03
C GLY A 173 8.61 11.81 -18.42
N LYS A 174 8.94 11.66 -17.12
CA LYS A 174 10.31 11.98 -16.64
C LYS A 174 10.85 10.85 -15.78
N GLU A 175 11.84 10.13 -16.31
CA GLU A 175 12.74 9.33 -15.47
C GLU A 175 13.43 10.27 -14.48
N ILE A 176 13.06 10.22 -13.22
CA ILE A 176 13.87 10.82 -12.16
C ILE A 176 15.03 9.84 -11.94
N PRO A 177 16.28 10.29 -12.06
CA PRO A 177 17.41 9.41 -11.84
C PRO A 177 17.29 8.80 -10.44
N THR A 178 17.29 7.49 -10.36
CA THR A 178 17.19 6.64 -9.17
C THR A 178 18.33 6.88 -8.15
N ASN A 179 19.02 8.05 -8.19
CA ASN A 179 20.33 8.16 -7.59
C ASN A 179 20.72 9.50 -6.98
N SER A 180 19.80 10.24 -6.35
CA SER A 180 20.26 11.36 -5.49
C SER A 180 21.05 10.86 -4.26
N TYR A 181 20.82 9.64 -3.80
CA TYR A 181 21.57 9.03 -2.68
C TYR A 181 22.89 8.36 -3.10
N VAL A 182 23.04 7.91 -4.35
CA VAL A 182 24.35 7.39 -4.82
C VAL A 182 25.39 8.49 -4.83
N LYS A 183 25.01 9.71 -5.19
CA LYS A 183 25.91 10.86 -5.13
C LYS A 183 26.29 11.23 -3.69
N VAL A 184 25.34 11.17 -2.77
CA VAL A 184 25.59 11.40 -1.32
C VAL A 184 26.40 10.25 -0.73
N ASN A 185 26.07 9.01 -1.06
CA ASN A 185 26.84 7.85 -0.58
C ASN A 185 28.24 7.79 -1.19
N SER A 186 28.45 8.18 -2.46
CA SER A 186 29.79 8.27 -3.03
C SER A 186 30.63 9.37 -2.35
N ILE A 187 30.03 10.53 -2.08
CA ILE A 187 30.70 11.61 -1.35
C ILE A 187 30.99 11.20 0.10
N LEU A 188 30.06 10.54 0.78
CA LEU A 188 30.28 10.01 2.13
C LEU A 188 31.35 8.92 2.14
N THR A 189 31.37 8.03 1.14
CA THR A 189 32.40 7.01 1.00
C THR A 189 33.77 7.63 0.72
N GLU A 190 33.85 8.65 -0.16
CA GLU A 190 35.10 9.40 -0.39
C GLU A 190 35.60 10.12 0.87
N ILE A 191 34.71 10.76 1.63
CA ILE A 191 35.07 11.46 2.86
C ILE A 191 35.48 10.49 3.98
N LEU A 192 34.75 9.38 4.15
CA LEU A 192 34.99 8.41 5.21
C LEU A 192 36.11 7.43 4.88
N CYS A 193 36.40 7.19 3.60
CA CYS A 193 37.41 6.25 3.14
C CYS A 193 38.65 6.92 2.54
N ALA A 194 38.82 8.23 2.72
CA ALA A 194 39.95 9.01 2.15
C ALA A 194 41.33 8.51 2.59
N ASN A 195 41.43 7.67 3.63
CA ASN A 195 42.69 7.10 4.14
C ASN A 195 42.78 5.57 3.97
N GLY A 196 42.02 4.95 3.10
CA GLY A 196 42.16 3.54 2.71
C GLY A 196 41.62 2.50 3.71
N THR A 197 40.97 2.92 4.78
CA THR A 197 40.30 2.02 5.74
C THR A 197 38.84 2.48 5.93
N CYS A 198 37.90 1.74 5.31
CA CYS A 198 36.48 1.91 5.60
C CYS A 198 36.11 1.19 6.90
N PRO A 199 35.45 1.84 7.87
CA PRO A 199 34.82 1.12 8.96
C PRO A 199 33.64 0.32 8.38
N ILE A 200 33.69 -0.99 8.56
CA ILE A 200 32.59 -1.91 8.23
C ILE A 200 31.52 -1.73 9.32
N PHE A 201 30.33 -1.28 8.93
CA PHE A 201 29.14 -1.33 9.76
C PHE A 201 28.20 -2.41 9.25
#